data_0a167f4e94e7b2025c6bd7f6c5d15f7d
#
_entry.id   0a167f4e94e7b2025c6bd7f6c5d15f7d
#
_cell.length_a   1.000
_cell.length_b   1.000
_cell.length_c   1.000
_cell.angle_alpha   90.00
_cell.angle_beta   90.00
_cell.angle_gamma   90.00
#
_symmetry.space_group_name_H-M   'P 1'
#
loop_
_entity.id
_entity.type
_entity.pdbx_description
1 polymer ?
#
loop_
_entity_poly.entity_id
_entity_poly.type
_entity_poly.pdbx_seq_one_letter_code
_entity_poly.pdbx_strand_id
1 'polypeptide(L)'
;MMPGSMGITAIRRATAIATDLACRVAGRRTVVRPPRCILSRVRLDYPNDMSTNGESAPQRWILRFSQSGEQIDVADVGANVGLWSESMLAAASKAGRETDLRLHAFEPDSRAFARLAEALDGRPASLSKTALSDKQGTSLFYVVAPAAGTNSLYPAPEAHPAAQESVVTTTLDSYAEQSGVARFALVKIDTEGPDLAVLRGARTLFAERRIAVAQFEYNHRWILGRFFLRDAFEFLLALGYRVGKVTPRGVEFYPGWDADLETFVEGNYLACNPEVAGELPTVTWWKSE
;
A
#
# COMPACT_ATOMS: atom_id res chain seq x y z
N MET A 1 -15.53 10.07 -42.43
CA MET A 1 -15.73 8.64 -42.11
C MET A 1 -14.37 8.05 -41.78
N MET A 2 -14.13 7.74 -40.50
CA MET A 2 -12.83 7.21 -40.01
C MET A 2 -12.69 5.74 -40.44
N PRO A 3 -11.60 5.32 -41.12
CA PRO A 3 -11.42 3.95 -41.61
C PRO A 3 -11.17 2.88 -40.52
N GLY A 4 -11.07 3.25 -39.26
CA GLY A 4 -10.69 2.33 -38.18
C GLY A 4 -11.80 1.49 -37.53
N SER A 5 -13.07 1.85 -37.65
CA SER A 5 -14.14 1.20 -36.90
C SER A 5 -14.56 -0.18 -37.40
N MET A 6 -14.51 -0.40 -38.70
CA MET A 6 -14.87 -1.70 -39.31
C MET A 6 -13.87 -2.82 -38.99
N GLY A 7 -12.57 -2.50 -38.93
CA GLY A 7 -11.52 -3.47 -38.62
C GLY A 7 -11.60 -3.96 -37.17
N ILE A 8 -11.83 -3.05 -36.21
CA ILE A 8 -11.95 -3.37 -34.80
C ILE A 8 -13.15 -4.26 -34.51
N THR A 9 -14.29 -4.02 -35.19
CA THR A 9 -15.51 -4.83 -35.02
C THR A 9 -15.31 -6.25 -35.58
N ALA A 10 -14.64 -6.40 -36.72
CA ALA A 10 -14.32 -7.70 -37.30
C ALA A 10 -13.36 -8.52 -36.42
N ILE A 11 -12.32 -7.88 -35.87
CA ILE A 11 -11.37 -8.52 -34.95
C ILE A 11 -12.11 -8.97 -33.65
N ARG A 12 -12.94 -8.12 -33.04
CA ARG A 12 -13.75 -8.49 -31.89
C ARG A 12 -14.64 -9.69 -32.13
N ARG A 13 -15.28 -9.75 -33.31
CA ARG A 13 -16.16 -10.86 -33.68
C ARG A 13 -15.39 -12.17 -33.88
N ALA A 14 -14.27 -12.12 -34.58
CA ALA A 14 -13.39 -13.27 -34.77
C ALA A 14 -12.84 -13.80 -33.44
N THR A 15 -12.38 -12.90 -32.56
CA THR A 15 -11.89 -13.25 -31.22
C THR A 15 -12.99 -13.89 -30.37
N ALA A 16 -14.22 -13.37 -30.42
CA ALA A 16 -15.34 -13.95 -29.67
C ALA A 16 -15.63 -15.39 -30.12
N ILE A 17 -15.73 -15.64 -31.46
CA ILE A 17 -15.98 -16.97 -32.01
C ILE A 17 -14.86 -17.95 -31.62
N ALA A 18 -13.61 -17.55 -31.74
CA ALA A 18 -12.46 -18.38 -31.36
C ALA A 18 -12.46 -18.70 -29.88
N THR A 19 -12.81 -17.72 -29.04
CA THR A 19 -12.90 -17.89 -27.57
C THR A 19 -14.03 -18.84 -27.22
N ASP A 20 -15.20 -18.71 -27.83
CA ASP A 20 -16.35 -19.60 -27.58
C ASP A 20 -16.01 -21.05 -27.96
N LEU A 21 -15.33 -21.26 -29.09
CA LEU A 21 -14.87 -22.59 -29.48
C LEU A 21 -13.86 -23.15 -28.48
N ALA A 22 -12.87 -22.37 -28.08
CA ALA A 22 -11.88 -22.77 -27.09
C ALA A 22 -12.54 -23.12 -25.74
N CYS A 23 -13.53 -22.34 -25.31
CA CYS A 23 -14.28 -22.61 -24.09
C CYS A 23 -15.08 -23.92 -24.14
N ARG A 24 -15.62 -24.29 -25.31
CA ARG A 24 -16.31 -25.59 -25.53
C ARG A 24 -15.34 -26.77 -25.44
N VAL A 25 -14.13 -26.61 -25.95
CA VAL A 25 -13.12 -27.69 -25.99
C VAL A 25 -12.37 -27.83 -24.68
N ALA A 26 -11.83 -26.73 -24.13
CA ALA A 26 -10.92 -26.75 -22.98
C ALA A 26 -11.56 -26.30 -21.66
N GLY A 27 -12.78 -25.80 -21.71
CA GLY A 27 -13.49 -25.24 -20.56
C GLY A 27 -13.08 -23.78 -20.22
N ARG A 28 -14.03 -23.01 -19.70
CA ARG A 28 -13.85 -21.59 -19.35
C ARG A 28 -12.69 -21.33 -18.39
N ARG A 29 -12.50 -22.20 -17.38
CA ARG A 29 -11.42 -22.08 -16.38
C ARG A 29 -10.03 -22.12 -17.02
N THR A 30 -9.86 -22.93 -18.08
CA THR A 30 -8.59 -23.04 -18.79
C THR A 30 -8.36 -21.84 -19.70
N VAL A 31 -9.39 -21.45 -20.45
CA VAL A 31 -9.30 -20.35 -21.43
C VAL A 31 -9.06 -18.99 -20.77
N VAL A 32 -9.55 -18.75 -19.55
CA VAL A 32 -9.39 -17.47 -18.84
C VAL A 32 -7.98 -17.24 -18.29
N ARG A 33 -7.18 -18.29 -18.09
CA ARG A 33 -5.86 -18.18 -17.45
C ARG A 33 -4.83 -17.35 -18.27
N PRO A 34 -4.60 -17.62 -19.57
CA PRO A 34 -3.64 -16.85 -20.35
C PRO A 34 -3.98 -15.36 -20.45
N PRO A 35 -5.23 -14.94 -20.77
CA PRO A 35 -5.59 -13.52 -20.80
C PRO A 35 -5.40 -12.82 -19.45
N ARG A 36 -5.72 -13.49 -18.34
CA ARG A 36 -5.46 -12.95 -17.01
C ARG A 36 -3.99 -12.72 -16.75
N CYS A 37 -3.14 -13.67 -17.10
CA CYS A 37 -1.68 -13.53 -16.96
C CYS A 37 -1.14 -12.38 -17.80
N ILE A 38 -1.61 -12.24 -19.05
CA ILE A 38 -1.23 -11.14 -19.93
C ILE A 38 -1.68 -9.80 -19.32
N LEU A 39 -2.93 -9.71 -18.87
CA LEU A 39 -3.48 -8.48 -18.30
C LEU A 39 -2.73 -8.07 -17.01
N SER A 40 -2.48 -9.00 -16.10
CA SER A 40 -1.68 -8.74 -14.90
C SER A 40 -0.28 -8.23 -15.27
N ARG A 41 0.33 -8.79 -16.29
CA ARG A 41 1.67 -8.37 -16.73
C ARG A 41 1.67 -6.95 -17.31
N VAL A 42 0.65 -6.60 -18.11
CA VAL A 42 0.50 -5.24 -18.67
C VAL A 42 0.18 -4.22 -17.58
N ARG A 43 -0.62 -4.60 -16.58
CA ARG A 43 -0.97 -3.74 -15.43
C ARG A 43 0.12 -3.65 -14.38
N LEU A 44 1.25 -4.35 -14.57
CA LEU A 44 2.33 -4.41 -13.58
C LEU A 44 1.82 -4.92 -12.21
N ASP A 45 0.91 -5.91 -12.24
CA ASP A 45 0.48 -6.61 -11.03
C ASP A 45 1.54 -7.67 -10.70
N TYR A 46 2.21 -7.49 -9.59
CA TYR A 46 3.23 -8.41 -9.08
C TYR A 46 2.63 -9.28 -7.98
N PRO A 47 3.14 -10.52 -7.79
CA PRO A 47 2.78 -11.34 -6.63
C PRO A 47 3.12 -10.61 -5.33
N ASN A 48 2.37 -10.88 -4.26
CA ASN A 48 2.66 -10.34 -2.92
C ASN A 48 3.93 -11.00 -2.35
N ASP A 49 5.07 -10.46 -2.78
CA ASP A 49 6.40 -10.84 -2.31
C ASP A 49 7.26 -9.58 -2.28
N MET A 50 7.51 -9.07 -1.08
CA MET A 50 8.25 -7.84 -0.82
C MET A 50 9.63 -7.82 -1.49
N SER A 51 10.23 -9.00 -1.71
CA SER A 51 11.55 -9.11 -2.36
C SER A 51 11.52 -8.83 -3.86
N THR A 52 10.35 -8.99 -4.50
CA THR A 52 10.20 -8.95 -5.96
C THR A 52 9.16 -7.96 -6.48
N ASN A 53 8.20 -7.52 -5.63
CA ASN A 53 7.11 -6.63 -6.05
C ASN A 53 7.46 -5.13 -6.05
N GLY A 54 8.64 -4.77 -5.52
CA GLY A 54 9.09 -3.38 -5.41
C GLY A 54 8.69 -2.68 -4.11
N GLU A 55 7.97 -3.34 -3.22
CA GLU A 55 7.47 -2.77 -1.96
C GLU A 55 8.57 -2.17 -1.08
N SER A 56 9.77 -2.77 -1.06
CA SER A 56 10.93 -2.24 -0.33
C SER A 56 11.68 -1.11 -1.05
N ALA A 57 11.27 -0.74 -2.28
CA ALA A 57 11.99 0.29 -3.03
C ALA A 57 11.87 1.69 -2.41
N PRO A 58 10.71 2.14 -1.90
CA PRO A 58 10.57 3.42 -1.22
C PRO A 58 11.52 3.59 -0.03
N GLN A 59 11.83 2.51 0.72
CA GLN A 59 12.82 2.54 1.80
C GLN A 59 14.18 3.06 1.33
N ARG A 60 14.66 2.58 0.18
CA ARG A 60 15.95 3.00 -0.40
C ARG A 60 15.88 4.39 -1.01
N TRP A 61 14.73 4.79 -1.56
CA TRP A 61 14.59 6.11 -2.17
C TRP A 61 14.65 7.20 -1.11
N ILE A 62 13.90 7.09 -0.03
CA ILE A 62 13.89 8.13 1.02
C ILE A 62 15.27 8.28 1.70
N LEU A 63 16.01 7.19 1.88
CA LEU A 63 17.37 7.24 2.42
C LEU A 63 18.36 7.98 1.50
N ARG A 64 18.06 8.01 0.20
CA ARG A 64 18.87 8.69 -0.82
C ARG A 64 18.57 10.20 -0.89
N PHE A 65 17.29 10.57 -0.66
CA PHE A 65 16.84 11.97 -0.77
C PHE A 65 17.06 12.76 0.51
N SER A 66 17.05 12.09 1.68
CA SER A 66 17.29 12.73 2.97
C SER A 66 18.74 13.18 3.09
N GLN A 67 18.96 14.40 3.56
CA GLN A 67 20.31 14.92 3.75
C GLN A 67 21.06 14.14 4.85
N SER A 68 22.39 14.05 4.73
CA SER A 68 23.20 13.38 5.74
C SER A 68 23.10 14.14 7.08
N GLY A 69 22.86 13.40 8.17
CA GLY A 69 22.68 13.95 9.51
C GLY A 69 21.27 14.52 9.77
N GLU A 70 20.37 14.49 8.77
CA GLU A 70 18.96 14.81 8.97
C GLU A 70 18.24 13.62 9.60
N GLN A 71 17.43 13.87 10.62
CA GLN A 71 16.59 12.84 11.21
C GLN A 71 15.51 12.36 10.23
N ILE A 72 15.42 11.04 10.07
CA ILE A 72 14.51 10.36 9.15
C ILE A 72 13.46 9.62 9.97
N ASP A 73 12.29 10.24 10.16
CA ASP A 73 11.16 9.58 10.80
C ASP A 73 10.38 8.73 9.76
N VAL A 74 10.19 7.45 10.08
CA VAL A 74 9.49 6.48 9.23
C VAL A 74 8.40 5.80 10.05
N ALA A 75 7.18 5.73 9.53
CA ALA A 75 6.08 5.00 10.14
C ALA A 75 5.81 3.67 9.40
N ASP A 76 5.66 2.58 10.17
CA ASP A 76 5.20 1.27 9.72
C ASP A 76 3.85 0.97 10.38
N VAL A 77 2.76 1.13 9.63
CA VAL A 77 1.39 0.99 10.11
C VAL A 77 0.84 -0.36 9.68
N GLY A 78 0.54 -1.21 10.66
CA GLY A 78 0.28 -2.63 10.45
C GLY A 78 1.61 -3.40 10.40
N ALA A 79 2.50 -3.13 11.36
CA ALA A 79 3.86 -3.68 11.34
C ALA A 79 3.92 -5.20 11.52
N ASN A 80 2.83 -5.83 11.94
CA ASN A 80 2.71 -7.27 12.17
C ASN A 80 3.91 -7.77 13.02
N VAL A 81 4.64 -8.76 12.54
CA VAL A 81 5.84 -9.31 13.23
C VAL A 81 7.13 -8.58 12.92
N GLY A 82 7.09 -7.46 12.18
CA GLY A 82 8.21 -6.56 11.98
C GLY A 82 9.05 -6.76 10.72
N LEU A 83 8.66 -7.62 9.78
CA LEU A 83 9.46 -7.91 8.58
C LEU A 83 9.79 -6.67 7.74
N TRP A 84 8.81 -5.79 7.52
CA TRP A 84 9.05 -4.55 6.79
C TRP A 84 9.91 -3.56 7.59
N SER A 85 9.67 -3.47 8.90
CA SER A 85 10.48 -2.69 9.84
C SER A 85 11.95 -3.13 9.83
N GLU A 86 12.22 -4.44 9.92
CA GLU A 86 13.58 -4.99 9.82
C GLU A 86 14.24 -4.68 8.48
N SER A 87 13.48 -4.77 7.38
CA SER A 87 13.95 -4.39 6.04
C SER A 87 14.36 -2.91 5.98
N MET A 88 13.57 -2.03 6.60
CA MET A 88 13.89 -0.59 6.67
C MET A 88 15.18 -0.33 7.46
N LEU A 89 15.33 -0.97 8.62
CA LEU A 89 16.54 -0.87 9.45
C LEU A 89 17.77 -1.41 8.71
N ALA A 90 17.62 -2.54 8.01
CA ALA A 90 18.70 -3.11 7.20
C ALA A 90 19.08 -2.18 6.02
N ALA A 91 18.09 -1.54 5.39
CA ALA A 91 18.35 -0.57 4.34
C ALA A 91 19.09 0.66 4.86
N ALA A 92 18.72 1.18 6.04
CA ALA A 92 19.40 2.30 6.69
C ALA A 92 20.84 1.95 7.06
N SER A 93 21.07 0.76 7.64
CA SER A 93 22.40 0.26 7.95
C SER A 93 23.29 0.18 6.70
N LYS A 94 22.77 -0.42 5.64
CA LYS A 94 23.50 -0.51 4.36
C LYS A 94 23.81 0.85 3.75
N ALA A 95 22.99 1.86 4.03
CA ALA A 95 23.20 3.23 3.56
C ALA A 95 24.07 4.08 4.52
N GLY A 96 24.50 3.54 5.68
CA GLY A 96 25.21 4.28 6.73
C GLY A 96 24.36 5.35 7.40
N ARG A 97 23.04 5.14 7.49
CA ARG A 97 22.05 6.09 8.00
C ARG A 97 21.32 5.57 9.26
N GLU A 98 21.90 4.62 9.97
CA GLU A 98 21.30 4.00 11.17
C GLU A 98 21.01 5.00 12.28
N THR A 99 21.93 5.94 12.51
CA THR A 99 21.81 6.97 13.54
C THR A 99 20.82 8.06 13.20
N ASP A 100 20.48 8.21 11.92
CA ASP A 100 19.55 9.22 11.44
C ASP A 100 18.11 8.71 11.45
N LEU A 101 17.93 7.38 11.41
CA LEU A 101 16.61 6.74 11.31
C LEU A 101 15.91 6.66 12.66
N ARG A 102 14.65 7.04 12.69
CA ARG A 102 13.68 6.78 13.77
C ARG A 102 12.47 6.06 13.19
N LEU A 103 12.25 4.82 13.62
CA LEU A 103 11.13 4.00 13.21
C LEU A 103 9.98 4.10 14.20
N HIS A 104 8.76 4.27 13.71
CA HIS A 104 7.52 4.28 14.50
C HIS A 104 6.63 3.15 14.00
N ALA A 105 6.53 2.05 14.75
CA ALA A 105 5.80 0.86 14.34
C ALA A 105 4.50 0.71 15.15
N PHE A 106 3.40 0.44 14.43
CA PHE A 106 2.06 0.31 14.99
C PHE A 106 1.49 -1.07 14.67
N GLU A 107 1.12 -1.82 15.72
CA GLU A 107 0.54 -3.15 15.60
C GLU A 107 -0.47 -3.39 16.73
N PRO A 108 -1.78 -3.54 16.42
CA PRO A 108 -2.80 -3.75 17.45
C PRO A 108 -2.87 -5.20 17.97
N ASP A 109 -2.54 -6.21 17.15
CA ASP A 109 -2.58 -7.63 17.56
C ASP A 109 -1.57 -7.89 18.67
N SER A 110 -2.03 -8.38 19.82
CA SER A 110 -1.19 -8.63 20.99
C SER A 110 -0.06 -9.61 20.73
N ARG A 111 -0.28 -10.61 19.89
CA ARG A 111 0.69 -11.68 19.60
C ARG A 111 1.69 -11.25 18.53
N ALA A 112 1.21 -10.56 17.51
CA ALA A 112 2.09 -9.93 16.51
C ALA A 112 2.97 -8.87 17.17
N PHE A 113 2.40 -8.01 18.01
CA PHE A 113 3.14 -6.98 18.75
C PHE A 113 4.25 -7.56 19.65
N ALA A 114 3.99 -8.67 20.34
CA ALA A 114 5.03 -9.32 21.15
C ALA A 114 6.23 -9.75 20.28
N ARG A 115 5.99 -10.33 19.11
CA ARG A 115 7.04 -10.71 18.16
C ARG A 115 7.75 -9.48 17.55
N LEU A 116 6.99 -8.45 17.23
CA LEU A 116 7.52 -7.16 16.78
C LEU A 116 8.50 -6.58 17.81
N ALA A 117 8.10 -6.61 19.10
CA ALA A 117 8.93 -6.12 20.18
C ALA A 117 10.23 -6.94 20.34
N GLU A 118 10.16 -8.26 20.19
CA GLU A 118 11.36 -9.12 20.17
C GLU A 118 12.26 -8.83 18.97
N ALA A 119 11.71 -8.68 17.77
CA ALA A 119 12.44 -8.43 16.53
C ALA A 119 13.16 -7.08 16.55
N LEU A 120 12.55 -6.07 17.20
CA LEU A 120 13.09 -4.70 17.24
C LEU A 120 13.73 -4.33 18.59
N ASP A 121 14.02 -5.31 19.44
CA ASP A 121 14.68 -5.05 20.73
C ASP A 121 16.06 -4.41 20.52
N GLY A 122 16.34 -3.33 21.28
CA GLY A 122 17.59 -2.55 21.16
C GLY A 122 17.73 -1.75 19.85
N ARG A 123 16.71 -1.69 19.00
CA ARG A 123 16.73 -0.91 17.75
C ARG A 123 16.16 0.50 17.94
N PRO A 124 16.50 1.47 17.07
CA PRO A 124 15.97 2.84 17.13
C PRO A 124 14.48 2.87 16.66
N ALA A 125 13.60 2.21 17.40
CA ALA A 125 12.19 2.05 17.08
C ALA A 125 11.31 2.40 18.28
N SER A 126 10.25 3.15 18.02
CA SER A 126 9.14 3.41 18.94
C SER A 126 7.98 2.49 18.58
N LEU A 127 7.60 1.60 19.50
CA LEU A 127 6.56 0.61 19.28
C LEU A 127 5.25 1.05 19.93
N SER A 128 4.15 0.96 19.19
CA SER A 128 2.82 1.32 19.67
C SER A 128 1.83 0.18 19.43
N LYS A 129 1.27 -0.36 20.52
CA LYS A 129 0.22 -1.39 20.46
C LYS A 129 -1.14 -0.74 20.20
N THR A 130 -1.29 -0.13 19.05
CA THR A 130 -2.44 0.70 18.68
C THR A 130 -2.75 0.50 17.19
N ALA A 131 -4.01 0.47 16.82
CA ALA A 131 -4.43 0.57 15.44
C ALA A 131 -4.50 2.03 14.99
N LEU A 132 -3.92 2.38 13.86
CA LEU A 132 -4.15 3.67 13.25
C LEU A 132 -5.45 3.64 12.41
N SER A 133 -6.19 4.73 12.44
CA SER A 133 -7.47 4.90 11.76
C SER A 133 -7.77 6.39 11.53
N ASP A 134 -8.98 6.71 11.09
CA ASP A 134 -9.47 8.09 10.97
C ASP A 134 -10.01 8.68 12.28
N LYS A 135 -10.04 7.91 13.36
CA LYS A 135 -10.64 8.28 14.66
C LYS A 135 -9.82 7.76 15.83
N GLN A 136 -9.83 8.54 16.90
CA GLN A 136 -9.37 8.10 18.22
C GLN A 136 -10.49 7.36 18.95
N GLY A 137 -10.11 6.37 19.77
CA GLY A 137 -11.04 5.64 20.61
C GLY A 137 -10.69 4.18 20.78
N THR A 138 -11.70 3.34 20.68
CA THR A 138 -11.59 1.89 20.80
C THR A 138 -12.39 1.24 19.69
N SER A 139 -11.85 0.23 19.04
CA SER A 139 -12.51 -0.52 17.98
C SER A 139 -12.40 -2.03 18.21
N LEU A 140 -13.30 -2.79 17.59
CA LEU A 140 -13.16 -4.23 17.50
C LEU A 140 -12.09 -4.57 16.45
N PHE A 141 -11.23 -5.51 16.80
CA PHE A 141 -10.21 -6.07 15.93
C PHE A 141 -10.50 -7.56 15.73
N TYR A 142 -10.54 -7.99 14.49
CA TYR A 142 -10.92 -9.35 14.11
C TYR A 142 -9.67 -10.19 13.89
N VAL A 143 -9.47 -11.18 14.75
CA VAL A 143 -8.33 -12.09 14.71
C VAL A 143 -8.75 -13.35 13.98
N VAL A 144 -8.25 -13.57 12.78
CA VAL A 144 -8.47 -14.79 11.98
C VAL A 144 -7.60 -15.93 12.49
N ALA A 145 -6.34 -15.63 12.76
CA ALA A 145 -5.40 -16.54 13.39
C ALA A 145 -4.33 -15.77 14.18
N PRO A 146 -3.64 -16.40 15.14
CA PRO A 146 -2.60 -15.73 15.93
C PRO A 146 -1.49 -15.14 15.07
N ALA A 147 -1.27 -13.83 15.17
CA ALA A 147 -0.27 -13.08 14.39
C ALA A 147 -0.38 -13.30 12.88
N ALA A 148 -1.59 -13.54 12.37
CA ALA A 148 -1.82 -13.64 10.93
C ALA A 148 -1.78 -12.23 10.32
N GLY A 149 -1.12 -12.11 9.16
CA GLY A 149 -1.11 -10.86 8.40
C GLY A 149 -2.50 -10.43 7.93
N THR A 150 -3.51 -11.29 8.09
CA THR A 150 -4.90 -11.05 7.66
C THR A 150 -5.82 -10.56 8.79
N ASN A 151 -5.29 -10.32 9.98
CA ASN A 151 -6.05 -9.73 11.09
C ASN A 151 -6.31 -8.24 10.83
N SER A 152 -7.54 -7.74 11.11
CA SER A 152 -7.96 -6.42 10.66
C SER A 152 -9.03 -5.80 11.55
N LEU A 153 -9.24 -4.48 11.42
CA LEU A 153 -10.39 -3.79 11.99
C LEU A 153 -11.72 -4.12 11.27
N TYR A 154 -11.65 -4.77 10.11
CA TYR A 154 -12.84 -5.17 9.35
C TYR A 154 -13.02 -6.68 9.31
N PRO A 155 -14.26 -7.18 9.54
CA PRO A 155 -14.53 -8.62 9.48
C PRO A 155 -14.45 -9.13 8.04
N ALA A 156 -13.61 -10.11 7.78
CA ALA A 156 -13.58 -10.80 6.49
C ALA A 156 -14.73 -11.83 6.44
N PRO A 157 -15.67 -11.73 5.49
CA PRO A 157 -16.84 -12.63 5.42
C PRO A 157 -16.47 -14.10 5.21
N GLU A 158 -15.37 -14.36 4.50
CA GLU A 158 -14.85 -15.69 4.18
C GLU A 158 -14.04 -16.32 5.30
N ALA A 159 -13.58 -15.52 6.26
CA ALA A 159 -12.84 -15.99 7.42
C ALA A 159 -13.71 -15.80 8.66
N HIS A 160 -14.17 -16.90 9.26
CA HIS A 160 -14.74 -16.84 10.60
C HIS A 160 -13.64 -16.38 11.55
N PRO A 161 -13.74 -15.19 12.19
CA PRO A 161 -12.72 -14.76 13.12
C PRO A 161 -12.64 -15.74 14.28
N ALA A 162 -11.42 -16.18 14.60
CA ALA A 162 -11.17 -17.07 15.75
C ALA A 162 -11.43 -16.33 17.07
N ALA A 163 -11.22 -14.99 17.06
CA ALA A 163 -11.46 -14.10 18.20
C ALA A 163 -11.77 -12.67 17.75
N GLN A 164 -12.35 -11.90 18.66
CA GLN A 164 -12.48 -10.46 18.55
C GLN A 164 -11.82 -9.83 19.78
N GLU A 165 -10.97 -8.85 19.55
CA GLU A 165 -10.27 -8.11 20.61
C GLU A 165 -10.66 -6.63 20.55
N SER A 166 -10.72 -5.99 21.71
CA SER A 166 -10.87 -4.54 21.79
C SER A 166 -9.50 -3.90 21.72
N VAL A 167 -9.27 -3.05 20.74
CA VAL A 167 -7.99 -2.38 20.52
C VAL A 167 -8.15 -0.85 20.60
N VAL A 168 -7.12 -0.17 21.09
CA VAL A 168 -7.05 1.29 21.06
C VAL A 168 -6.83 1.73 19.61
N THR A 169 -7.55 2.77 19.21
CA THR A 169 -7.36 3.42 17.90
C THR A 169 -6.91 4.87 18.10
N THR A 170 -6.03 5.34 17.21
CA THR A 170 -5.63 6.74 17.14
C THR A 170 -5.43 7.16 15.68
N THR A 171 -5.19 8.44 15.44
CA THR A 171 -4.85 8.96 14.12
C THR A 171 -3.35 9.21 14.02
N LEU A 172 -2.79 9.18 12.82
CA LEU A 172 -1.37 9.51 12.63
C LEU A 172 -1.10 10.99 12.95
N ASP A 173 -2.07 11.88 12.67
CA ASP A 173 -2.01 13.29 13.05
C ASP A 173 -1.80 13.44 14.58
N SER A 174 -2.65 12.79 15.37
CA SER A 174 -2.57 12.85 16.84
C SER A 174 -1.30 12.21 17.40
N TYR A 175 -0.85 11.11 16.81
CA TYR A 175 0.40 10.48 17.19
C TYR A 175 1.59 11.40 16.93
N ALA A 176 1.66 12.03 15.76
CA ALA A 176 2.74 12.95 15.41
C ALA A 176 2.81 14.14 16.35
N GLU A 177 1.65 14.68 16.74
CA GLU A 177 1.57 15.78 17.73
C GLU A 177 2.11 15.33 19.10
N GLN A 178 1.65 14.18 19.61
CA GLN A 178 2.03 13.68 20.93
C GLN A 178 3.51 13.25 21.02
N SER A 179 4.06 12.70 19.93
CA SER A 179 5.46 12.24 19.88
C SER A 179 6.44 13.27 19.38
N GLY A 180 5.96 14.48 19.00
CA GLY A 180 6.81 15.58 18.51
C GLY A 180 7.44 15.29 17.15
N VAL A 181 6.86 14.42 16.34
CA VAL A 181 7.34 14.13 14.99
C VAL A 181 6.95 15.28 14.07
N ALA A 182 7.93 16.01 13.59
CA ALA A 182 7.70 17.16 12.71
C ALA A 182 7.31 16.73 11.28
N ARG A 183 7.92 15.66 10.75
CA ARG A 183 7.73 15.19 9.38
C ARG A 183 8.04 13.70 9.29
N PHE A 184 7.27 12.97 8.49
CA PHE A 184 7.60 11.61 8.08
C PHE A 184 8.23 11.60 6.68
N ALA A 185 9.39 10.97 6.55
CA ALA A 185 10.01 10.71 5.25
C ALA A 185 9.26 9.60 4.50
N LEU A 186 8.79 8.59 5.23
CA LEU A 186 7.99 7.49 4.67
C LEU A 186 6.95 7.05 5.70
N VAL A 187 5.72 6.87 5.24
CA VAL A 187 4.65 6.20 5.98
C VAL A 187 4.24 4.99 5.17
N LYS A 188 4.50 3.77 5.67
CA LYS A 188 3.91 2.55 5.13
C LYS A 188 2.59 2.26 5.82
N ILE A 189 1.58 1.90 5.05
CA ILE A 189 0.25 1.55 5.53
C ILE A 189 -0.12 0.21 4.89
N ASP A 190 -0.33 -0.80 5.75
CA ASP A 190 -0.72 -2.14 5.35
C ASP A 190 -1.54 -2.74 6.50
N THR A 191 -2.81 -2.41 6.52
CA THR A 191 -3.72 -2.68 7.63
C THR A 191 -4.81 -3.67 7.27
N GLU A 192 -4.67 -4.30 6.09
CA GLU A 192 -5.57 -5.34 5.61
C GLU A 192 -7.02 -4.85 5.46
N GLY A 193 -7.14 -3.65 4.81
CA GLY A 193 -8.42 -3.06 4.43
C GLY A 193 -8.72 -1.66 4.97
N PRO A 194 -8.37 -1.30 6.23
CA PRO A 194 -8.55 0.04 6.79
C PRO A 194 -7.62 1.13 6.23
N ASP A 195 -6.78 0.84 5.27
CA ASP A 195 -5.71 1.72 4.76
C ASP A 195 -6.18 3.13 4.42
N LEU A 196 -7.34 3.26 3.77
CA LEU A 196 -7.91 4.58 3.48
C LEU A 196 -8.30 5.34 4.75
N ALA A 197 -8.76 4.66 5.80
CA ALA A 197 -9.04 5.31 7.08
C ALA A 197 -7.75 5.84 7.71
N VAL A 198 -6.64 5.10 7.62
CA VAL A 198 -5.33 5.58 8.08
C VAL A 198 -4.88 6.80 7.29
N LEU A 199 -4.99 6.79 5.95
CA LEU A 199 -4.70 7.95 5.11
C LEU A 199 -5.52 9.18 5.54
N ARG A 200 -6.82 9.02 5.81
CA ARG A 200 -7.70 10.09 6.30
C ARG A 200 -7.32 10.58 7.70
N GLY A 201 -6.82 9.69 8.56
CA GLY A 201 -6.32 10.01 9.89
C GLY A 201 -4.96 10.74 9.89
N ALA A 202 -4.34 10.90 8.73
CA ALA A 202 -3.13 11.69 8.50
C ALA A 202 -3.42 12.99 7.72
N ARG A 203 -4.68 13.44 7.69
CA ARG A 203 -5.12 14.55 6.84
C ARG A 203 -4.34 15.84 7.06
N THR A 204 -4.06 16.20 8.31
CA THR A 204 -3.32 17.41 8.66
C THR A 204 -1.87 17.31 8.18
N LEU A 205 -1.22 16.17 8.45
CA LEU A 205 0.14 15.90 7.98
C LEU A 205 0.27 15.99 6.46
N PHE A 206 -0.72 15.46 5.72
CA PHE A 206 -0.76 15.59 4.26
C PHE A 206 -0.98 17.05 3.82
N ALA A 207 -1.95 17.77 4.42
CA ALA A 207 -2.26 19.15 4.06
C ALA A 207 -1.07 20.08 4.32
N GLU A 208 -0.31 19.85 5.37
CA GLU A 208 0.89 20.60 5.75
C GLU A 208 2.17 20.10 5.06
N ARG A 209 2.10 19.15 4.12
CA ARG A 209 3.25 18.56 3.43
C ARG A 209 4.27 17.88 4.36
N ARG A 210 3.85 17.44 5.52
CA ARG A 210 4.68 16.76 6.52
C ARG A 210 4.86 15.27 6.29
N ILE A 211 4.29 14.72 5.22
CA ILE A 211 4.56 13.37 4.72
C ILE A 211 5.23 13.51 3.35
N ALA A 212 6.48 13.05 3.22
CA ALA A 212 7.16 13.08 1.93
C ALA A 212 6.63 12.00 0.98
N VAL A 213 6.52 10.78 1.49
CA VAL A 213 6.03 9.60 0.78
C VAL A 213 5.11 8.80 1.69
N ALA A 214 3.93 8.45 1.22
CA ALA A 214 3.07 7.46 1.85
C ALA A 214 2.89 6.28 0.88
N GLN A 215 3.24 5.09 1.32
CA GLN A 215 2.98 3.84 0.64
C GLN A 215 1.80 3.14 1.29
N PHE A 216 0.82 2.69 0.51
CA PHE A 216 -0.35 1.99 1.03
C PHE A 216 -0.70 0.79 0.17
N GLU A 217 -1.20 -0.26 0.81
CA GLU A 217 -1.68 -1.44 0.11
C GLU A 217 -3.11 -1.23 -0.35
N TYR A 218 -3.40 -1.62 -1.60
CA TYR A 218 -4.75 -1.72 -2.14
C TYR A 218 -5.02 -3.16 -2.54
N ASN A 219 -6.14 -3.72 -2.04
CA ASN A 219 -6.54 -5.08 -2.34
C ASN A 219 -8.08 -5.24 -2.20
N HIS A 220 -8.59 -6.47 -2.40
CA HIS A 220 -10.02 -6.77 -2.33
C HIS A 220 -10.65 -6.53 -0.93
N ARG A 221 -9.85 -6.40 0.13
CA ARG A 221 -10.35 -6.15 1.50
C ARG A 221 -10.86 -4.73 1.70
N TRP A 222 -10.50 -3.80 0.81
CA TRP A 222 -11.05 -2.45 0.79
C TRP A 222 -12.57 -2.46 0.65
N ILE A 223 -13.14 -3.51 0.00
CA ILE A 223 -14.60 -3.70 -0.12
C ILE A 223 -15.26 -3.79 1.28
N LEU A 224 -14.57 -4.34 2.28
CA LEU A 224 -15.10 -4.50 3.63
C LEU A 224 -15.34 -3.15 4.31
N GLY A 225 -14.47 -2.18 4.06
CA GLY A 225 -14.64 -0.79 4.48
C GLY A 225 -15.53 0.05 3.56
N ARG A 226 -16.04 -0.54 2.45
CA ARG A 226 -16.73 0.18 1.36
C ARG A 226 -15.85 1.28 0.77
N PHE A 227 -14.57 1.00 0.65
CA PHE A 227 -13.56 1.88 0.08
C PHE A 227 -13.19 1.44 -1.32
N PHE A 228 -12.85 2.43 -2.14
CA PHE A 228 -12.37 2.27 -3.50
C PHE A 228 -11.02 2.95 -3.66
N LEU A 229 -10.22 2.47 -4.58
CA LEU A 229 -8.96 3.15 -4.92
C LEU A 229 -9.21 4.59 -5.38
N ARG A 230 -10.35 4.82 -6.03
CA ARG A 230 -10.86 6.16 -6.37
C ARG A 230 -10.88 7.10 -5.18
N ASP A 231 -11.35 6.64 -4.02
CA ASP A 231 -11.47 7.49 -2.82
C ASP A 231 -10.09 7.96 -2.33
N ALA A 232 -9.07 7.09 -2.43
CA ALA A 232 -7.68 7.46 -2.12
C ALA A 232 -7.13 8.48 -3.11
N PHE A 233 -7.39 8.29 -4.41
CA PHE A 233 -6.99 9.26 -5.44
C PHE A 233 -7.63 10.63 -5.20
N GLU A 234 -8.95 10.67 -5.01
CA GLU A 234 -9.68 11.94 -4.75
C GLU A 234 -9.14 12.64 -3.52
N PHE A 235 -8.89 11.91 -2.43
CA PHE A 235 -8.34 12.46 -1.19
C PHE A 235 -6.92 13.02 -1.37
N LEU A 236 -6.02 12.25 -1.95
CA LEU A 236 -4.60 12.59 -2.04
C LEU A 236 -4.31 13.66 -3.12
N LEU A 237 -4.99 13.58 -4.27
CA LEU A 237 -4.85 14.57 -5.34
C LEU A 237 -5.41 15.92 -4.91
N ALA A 238 -6.53 15.97 -4.16
CA ALA A 238 -7.07 17.22 -3.60
C ALA A 238 -6.09 17.90 -2.63
N LEU A 239 -5.23 17.12 -1.96
CA LEU A 239 -4.15 17.61 -1.11
C LEU A 239 -2.86 17.86 -1.90
N GLY A 240 -2.89 17.74 -3.23
CA GLY A 240 -1.80 18.05 -4.16
C GLY A 240 -0.67 17.02 -4.17
N TYR A 241 -0.92 15.79 -3.73
CA TYR A 241 0.02 14.68 -3.87
C TYR A 241 -0.09 14.05 -5.25
N ARG A 242 1.00 13.48 -5.74
CA ARG A 242 0.98 12.61 -6.90
C ARG A 242 0.74 11.18 -6.44
N VAL A 243 -0.10 10.45 -7.15
CA VAL A 243 -0.43 9.06 -6.82
C VAL A 243 0.03 8.14 -7.95
N GLY A 244 0.64 7.01 -7.59
CA GLY A 244 1.11 6.01 -8.55
C GLY A 244 1.22 4.63 -7.94
N LYS A 245 1.38 3.61 -8.79
CA LYS A 245 1.61 2.22 -8.39
C LYS A 245 3.11 1.95 -8.25
N VAL A 246 3.50 1.32 -7.16
CA VAL A 246 4.88 0.88 -6.94
C VAL A 246 5.16 -0.36 -7.77
N THR A 247 6.28 -0.35 -8.46
CA THR A 247 6.78 -1.51 -9.23
C THR A 247 8.28 -1.74 -8.94
N PRO A 248 8.83 -2.90 -9.25
CA PRO A 248 10.27 -3.14 -9.08
C PRO A 248 11.17 -2.19 -9.89
N ARG A 249 10.61 -1.53 -10.92
CA ARG A 249 11.35 -0.62 -11.81
C ARG A 249 11.18 0.86 -11.47
N GLY A 250 10.20 1.21 -10.62
CA GLY A 250 9.87 2.58 -10.28
C GLY A 250 8.38 2.76 -10.03
N VAL A 251 7.93 3.99 -10.01
CA VAL A 251 6.53 4.36 -9.77
C VAL A 251 5.84 4.65 -11.10
N GLU A 252 4.73 3.98 -11.36
CA GLU A 252 3.81 4.29 -12.45
C GLU A 252 2.83 5.35 -11.96
N PHE A 253 3.14 6.63 -12.17
CA PHE A 253 2.28 7.74 -11.77
C PHE A 253 1.09 7.91 -12.71
N TYR A 254 -0.05 8.26 -12.13
CA TYR A 254 -1.30 8.49 -12.86
C TYR A 254 -1.72 9.97 -12.77
N PRO A 255 -2.27 10.56 -13.84
CA PRO A 255 -2.79 11.93 -13.82
C PRO A 255 -4.07 12.06 -12.98
N GLY A 256 -4.76 10.97 -12.75
CA GLY A 256 -6.00 10.85 -11.98
C GLY A 256 -6.44 9.41 -11.87
N TRP A 257 -7.53 9.17 -11.16
CA TRP A 257 -8.14 7.85 -11.12
C TRP A 257 -8.74 7.48 -12.48
N ASP A 258 -8.60 6.21 -12.84
CA ASP A 258 -9.20 5.62 -14.04
C ASP A 258 -9.86 4.29 -13.64
N ALA A 259 -10.99 3.95 -14.28
CA ALA A 259 -11.73 2.73 -13.96
C ALA A 259 -10.90 1.43 -14.15
N ASP A 260 -9.90 1.43 -15.04
CA ASP A 260 -9.00 0.29 -15.20
C ASP A 260 -8.05 0.07 -14.02
N LEU A 261 -7.93 1.04 -13.12
CA LEU A 261 -7.16 0.92 -11.87
C LEU A 261 -7.97 0.27 -10.75
N GLU A 262 -9.33 0.29 -10.82
CA GLU A 262 -10.22 -0.28 -9.81
C GLU A 262 -10.36 -1.80 -9.99
N THR A 263 -9.30 -2.53 -9.65
CA THR A 263 -9.18 -3.96 -9.97
C THR A 263 -9.43 -4.87 -8.78
N PHE A 264 -9.30 -4.34 -7.55
CA PHE A 264 -9.23 -5.11 -6.31
C PHE A 264 -8.14 -6.19 -6.31
N VAL A 265 -7.20 -6.10 -7.23
CA VAL A 265 -5.98 -6.90 -7.24
C VAL A 265 -4.97 -6.23 -6.33
N GLU A 266 -4.35 -7.04 -5.50
CA GLU A 266 -3.36 -6.58 -4.54
C GLU A 266 -2.19 -5.86 -5.22
N GLY A 267 -1.82 -4.72 -4.65
CA GLY A 267 -0.71 -3.92 -5.13
C GLY A 267 -0.40 -2.74 -4.20
N ASN A 268 0.87 -2.37 -4.16
CA ASN A 268 1.33 -1.23 -3.41
C ASN A 268 1.20 0.05 -4.24
N TYR A 269 0.55 1.05 -3.68
CA TYR A 269 0.44 2.39 -4.24
C TYR A 269 1.25 3.38 -3.40
N LEU A 270 1.59 4.51 -4.00
CA LEU A 270 2.40 5.52 -3.38
C LEU A 270 1.77 6.90 -3.62
N ALA A 271 1.59 7.66 -2.53
CA ALA A 271 1.34 9.09 -2.58
C ALA A 271 2.65 9.82 -2.32
N CYS A 272 3.04 10.69 -3.23
CA CYS A 272 4.31 11.40 -3.16
C CYS A 272 4.09 12.89 -3.16
N ASN A 273 4.73 13.59 -2.20
CA ASN A 273 4.82 15.04 -2.24
C ASN A 273 5.49 15.48 -3.56
N PRO A 274 4.95 16.45 -4.30
CA PRO A 274 5.55 16.94 -5.55
C PRO A 274 7.03 17.32 -5.46
N GLU A 275 7.49 17.80 -4.31
CA GLU A 275 8.89 18.17 -4.07
C GLU A 275 9.87 17.00 -4.25
N VAL A 276 9.45 15.78 -3.90
CA VAL A 276 10.28 14.58 -4.01
C VAL A 276 9.88 13.68 -5.17
N ALA A 277 8.75 13.95 -5.82
CA ALA A 277 8.24 13.12 -6.91
C ALA A 277 9.17 13.08 -8.13
N GLY A 278 9.94 14.16 -8.36
CA GLY A 278 10.92 14.25 -9.45
C GLY A 278 12.16 13.38 -9.27
N GLU A 279 12.44 12.98 -8.02
CA GLU A 279 13.59 12.16 -7.67
C GLU A 279 13.31 10.65 -7.79
N LEU A 280 12.03 10.27 -7.90
CA LEU A 280 11.63 8.87 -7.97
C LEU A 280 11.84 8.30 -9.38
N PRO A 281 12.36 7.06 -9.50
CA PRO A 281 12.32 6.36 -10.77
C PRO A 281 10.87 6.19 -11.24
N THR A 282 10.61 6.45 -12.51
CA THR A 282 9.25 6.41 -13.07
C THR A 282 9.10 5.34 -14.15
N VAL A 283 7.89 4.82 -14.24
CA VAL A 283 7.44 3.96 -15.34
C VAL A 283 6.28 4.67 -16.03
N THR A 284 6.28 4.66 -17.35
CA THR A 284 5.19 5.28 -18.14
C THR A 284 3.94 4.42 -18.05
N TRP A 285 2.81 5.04 -17.78
CA TRP A 285 1.52 4.38 -17.82
C TRP A 285 1.13 4.08 -19.26
N TRP A 286 0.72 2.84 -19.53
CA TRP A 286 0.39 2.36 -20.88
C TRP A 286 -0.70 3.19 -21.60
N LYS A 287 -1.61 3.87 -20.87
CA LYS A 287 -2.59 4.79 -21.45
C LYS A 287 -2.00 6.16 -21.85
N SER A 288 -0.77 6.44 -21.43
CA SER A 288 -0.06 7.67 -21.80
C SER A 288 0.93 7.47 -22.96
N GLU A 289 1.05 6.25 -23.48
CA GLU A 289 1.89 5.89 -24.61
C GLU A 289 1.26 6.23 -25.97
#